data_0c401155610e998279d08df06153edac
#
_entry.id   0c401155610e998279d08df06153edac
#
_cell.length_a   1.000
_cell.length_b   1.000
_cell.length_c   1.000
_cell.angle_alpha   90.00
_cell.angle_beta   90.00
_cell.angle_gamma   90.00
#
_symmetry.space_group_name_H-M   'P 1'
#
loop_
_entity.id
_entity.type
_entity.pdbx_description
1 polymer ?
#
loop_
_entity_poly.entity_id
_entity_poly.type
_entity_poly.pdbx_seq_one_letter_code
_entity_poly.pdbx_strand_id
1 'polypeptide(L)'
;LHDEGRIQGILSVGGAQGTAISTAAMQGLPIGFPKVMVSTVACGSAQFDDYVGNRDIAMIPSIADICGLNSITIPVFASGCGAVVGMAQAQASVQVPKGKPVVALTMAGVTTPCVMGVKQQLDAEGYETIVCHTNVIGSEVVDELAQEGKIQAVLDITTHEWGGFLFDGLMKCGPERFSHIYN
;
A
#
# COMPACT_ATOMS: atom_id res chain seq x y z
N LEU A 1 6.66 -18.91 -5.34
CA LEU A 1 5.53 -19.53 -4.60
C LEU A 1 4.22 -18.81 -4.89
N HIS A 2 4.21 -17.47 -4.84
CA HIS A 2 3.04 -16.66 -5.19
C HIS A 2 2.69 -16.88 -6.68
N ASP A 3 3.64 -16.66 -7.58
CA ASP A 3 3.45 -16.78 -9.04
C ASP A 3 3.05 -18.19 -9.49
N GLU A 4 3.38 -19.18 -8.67
CA GLU A 4 2.99 -20.58 -8.86
C GLU A 4 1.61 -20.91 -8.24
N GLY A 5 0.96 -19.92 -7.61
CA GLY A 5 -0.33 -20.10 -6.93
C GLY A 5 -0.29 -21.03 -5.70
N ARG A 6 0.89 -21.27 -5.12
CA ARG A 6 1.10 -22.20 -4.01
C ARG A 6 0.81 -21.59 -2.64
N ILE A 7 0.75 -20.28 -2.55
CA ILE A 7 0.38 -19.54 -1.34
C ILE A 7 -0.71 -18.52 -1.65
N GLN A 8 -1.62 -18.30 -0.74
CA GLN A 8 -2.73 -17.34 -0.85
C GLN A 8 -2.65 -16.21 0.18
N GLY A 9 -1.63 -16.23 1.01
CA GLY A 9 -1.36 -15.20 2.01
C GLY A 9 -0.06 -15.47 2.74
N ILE A 10 0.45 -14.47 3.43
CA ILE A 10 1.66 -14.56 4.25
C ILE A 10 1.39 -14.00 5.64
N LEU A 11 1.79 -14.75 6.66
CA LEU A 11 1.81 -14.30 8.05
C LEU A 11 3.23 -14.47 8.58
N SER A 12 3.71 -13.46 9.29
CA SER A 12 4.94 -13.59 10.06
C SER A 12 4.78 -13.02 11.46
N VAL A 13 5.64 -13.47 12.37
CA VAL A 13 5.69 -13.06 13.76
C VAL A 13 7.14 -12.76 14.13
N GLY A 14 7.43 -11.58 14.68
CA GLY A 14 8.82 -11.24 14.99
C GLY A 14 9.02 -9.97 15.81
N GLY A 15 10.23 -9.85 16.34
CA GLY A 15 10.77 -8.60 16.89
C GLY A 15 11.31 -7.70 15.77
N ALA A 16 12.09 -6.67 16.08
CA ALA A 16 12.58 -5.68 15.12
C ALA A 16 13.25 -6.30 13.88
N GLN A 17 14.22 -7.19 14.07
CA GLN A 17 14.91 -7.84 12.95
C GLN A 17 14.00 -8.79 12.17
N GLY A 18 13.17 -9.58 12.88
CA GLY A 18 12.19 -10.47 12.26
C GLY A 18 11.16 -9.68 11.46
N THR A 19 10.71 -8.53 11.95
CA THR A 19 9.82 -7.62 11.23
C THR A 19 10.49 -7.11 9.96
N ALA A 20 11.70 -6.58 10.03
CA ALA A 20 12.41 -6.06 8.87
C ALA A 20 12.58 -7.10 7.74
N ILE A 21 13.01 -8.31 8.10
CA ILE A 21 13.18 -9.40 7.11
C ILE A 21 11.83 -9.82 6.51
N SER A 22 10.82 -9.98 7.36
CA SER A 22 9.51 -10.46 6.92
C SER A 22 8.78 -9.43 6.05
N THR A 23 8.81 -8.16 6.45
CA THR A 23 8.14 -7.10 5.69
C THR A 23 8.86 -6.81 4.37
N ALA A 24 10.20 -6.93 4.31
CA ALA A 24 10.92 -6.86 3.03
C ALA A 24 10.44 -7.94 2.04
N ALA A 25 10.20 -9.18 2.52
CA ALA A 25 9.61 -10.21 1.68
C ALA A 25 8.14 -9.91 1.30
N MET A 26 7.37 -9.33 2.22
CA MET A 26 5.97 -8.92 1.98
C MET A 26 5.86 -7.76 1.00
N GLN A 27 6.81 -6.83 1.02
CA GLN A 27 6.87 -5.70 0.07
C GLN A 27 7.07 -6.17 -1.38
N GLY A 28 7.74 -7.30 -1.60
CA GLY A 28 7.88 -7.92 -2.92
C GLY A 28 6.61 -8.61 -3.44
N LEU A 29 5.52 -8.66 -2.67
CA LEU A 29 4.27 -9.28 -3.08
C LEU A 29 3.28 -8.22 -3.61
N PRO A 30 2.39 -8.58 -4.55
CA PRO A 30 1.47 -7.63 -5.17
C PRO A 30 0.55 -6.93 -4.15
N ILE A 31 0.10 -5.73 -4.49
CA ILE A 31 -0.99 -5.04 -3.78
C ILE A 31 -2.24 -5.92 -3.86
N GLY A 32 -2.94 -6.04 -2.73
CA GLY A 32 -4.11 -6.91 -2.57
C GLY A 32 -3.77 -8.32 -2.07
N PHE A 33 -2.55 -8.82 -2.25
CA PHE A 33 -2.17 -10.12 -1.68
C PHE A 33 -2.18 -10.08 -0.15
N PRO A 34 -2.81 -11.04 0.55
CA PRO A 34 -2.93 -11.05 2.01
C PRO A 34 -1.57 -11.06 2.73
N LYS A 35 -1.25 -9.99 3.47
CA LYS A 35 0.01 -9.80 4.19
C LYS A 35 -0.27 -9.38 5.63
N VAL A 36 0.15 -10.17 6.59
CA VAL A 36 -0.04 -9.90 8.03
C VAL A 36 1.28 -10.08 8.77
N MET A 37 1.66 -9.07 9.55
CA MET A 37 2.85 -9.08 10.41
C MET A 37 2.45 -8.85 11.85
N VAL A 38 2.68 -9.83 12.73
CA VAL A 38 2.56 -9.67 14.18
C VAL A 38 3.92 -9.28 14.74
N SER A 39 4.04 -8.09 15.31
CA SER A 39 5.34 -7.49 15.62
C SER A 39 5.39 -6.86 17.00
N THR A 40 6.53 -7.03 17.69
CA THR A 40 6.79 -6.33 18.95
C THR A 40 7.04 -4.83 18.74
N VAL A 41 7.42 -4.41 17.52
CA VAL A 41 7.67 -3.00 17.19
C VAL A 41 6.47 -2.31 16.56
N ALA A 42 5.35 -3.02 16.36
CA ALA A 42 4.10 -2.45 15.87
C ALA A 42 3.32 -1.71 16.95
N CYS A 43 3.98 -0.95 17.82
CA CYS A 43 3.35 -0.26 18.95
C CYS A 43 4.06 1.06 19.28
N GLY A 44 3.39 1.92 20.01
CA GLY A 44 3.93 3.18 20.54
C GLY A 44 4.28 4.18 19.44
N SER A 45 5.47 4.77 19.53
CA SER A 45 5.99 5.78 18.60
C SER A 45 6.81 5.19 17.43
N ALA A 46 6.69 3.88 17.17
CA ALA A 46 7.42 3.25 16.07
C ALA A 46 6.98 3.85 14.73
N GLN A 47 7.95 4.22 13.92
CA GLN A 47 7.71 4.59 12.53
C GLN A 47 7.57 3.31 11.72
N PHE A 48 6.46 3.19 11.00
CA PHE A 48 6.16 1.99 10.19
C PHE A 48 6.67 2.11 8.76
N ASP A 49 7.10 3.29 8.35
CA ASP A 49 7.44 3.62 6.97
C ASP A 49 8.44 2.62 6.38
N ASP A 50 9.52 2.33 7.11
CA ASP A 50 10.55 1.37 6.67
C ASP A 50 10.04 -0.07 6.56
N TYR A 51 9.03 -0.44 7.36
CA TYR A 51 8.49 -1.80 7.38
C TYR A 51 7.36 -2.01 6.37
N VAL A 52 6.49 -1.04 6.23
CA VAL A 52 5.30 -1.15 5.38
C VAL A 52 5.59 -0.66 3.98
N GLY A 53 6.38 0.43 3.85
CA GLY A 53 6.63 1.08 2.58
C GLY A 53 5.32 1.45 1.89
N ASN A 54 5.24 1.22 0.59
CA ASN A 54 4.06 1.50 -0.23
C ASN A 54 3.13 0.27 -0.37
N ARG A 55 3.15 -0.65 0.60
CA ARG A 55 2.38 -1.91 0.54
C ARG A 55 1.30 -2.00 1.62
N ASP A 56 0.25 -2.71 1.30
CA ASP A 56 -0.91 -3.00 2.14
C ASP A 56 -0.61 -4.11 3.16
N ILE A 57 0.40 -3.91 4.01
CA ILE A 57 0.78 -4.84 5.07
C ILE A 57 -0.01 -4.54 6.34
N ALA A 58 -0.80 -5.50 6.82
CA ALA A 58 -1.49 -5.38 8.10
C ALA A 58 -0.51 -5.65 9.25
N MET A 59 -0.25 -4.63 10.08
CA MET A 59 0.62 -4.72 11.25
C MET A 59 -0.22 -4.93 12.52
N ILE A 60 0.08 -5.98 13.27
CA ILE A 60 -0.59 -6.29 14.55
C ILE A 60 0.43 -6.21 15.68
N PRO A 61 0.22 -5.36 16.70
CA PRO A 61 1.06 -5.35 17.90
C PRO A 61 1.02 -6.69 18.62
N SER A 62 2.17 -7.26 18.97
CA SER A 62 2.22 -8.50 19.76
C SER A 62 1.83 -8.32 21.23
N ILE A 63 1.76 -7.07 21.69
CA ILE A 63 1.46 -6.62 23.07
C ILE A 63 2.56 -7.02 24.06
N ALA A 64 3.01 -8.26 24.01
CA ALA A 64 4.10 -8.78 24.81
C ALA A 64 5.24 -9.26 23.90
N ASP A 65 6.41 -9.43 24.48
CA ASP A 65 7.54 -10.01 23.76
C ASP A 65 7.24 -11.46 23.35
N ILE A 66 7.84 -11.90 22.24
CA ILE A 66 7.58 -13.20 21.62
C ILE A 66 8.47 -14.27 22.31
N CYS A 67 8.20 -14.47 23.59
CA CYS A 67 8.86 -15.44 24.46
C CYS A 67 7.94 -16.60 24.83
N GLY A 68 7.47 -17.32 23.83
CA GLY A 68 6.55 -18.45 24.00
C GLY A 68 5.07 -18.05 24.03
N LEU A 69 4.22 -19.04 24.31
CA LEU A 69 2.77 -18.88 24.34
C LEU A 69 2.28 -18.63 25.77
N ASN A 70 1.46 -17.60 25.93
CA ASN A 70 0.85 -17.24 27.22
C ASN A 70 -0.55 -16.65 27.00
N SER A 71 -1.23 -16.29 28.09
CA SER A 71 -2.60 -15.75 28.05
C SER A 71 -2.76 -14.46 27.24
N ILE A 72 -1.68 -13.72 26.96
CA ILE A 72 -1.67 -12.49 26.17
C ILE A 72 -1.32 -12.80 24.71
N THR A 73 -0.27 -13.59 24.47
CA THR A 73 0.22 -13.81 23.09
C THR A 73 -0.68 -14.77 22.29
N ILE A 74 -1.30 -15.76 22.96
CA ILE A 74 -2.20 -16.73 22.29
C ILE A 74 -3.34 -16.03 21.53
N PRO A 75 -4.17 -15.17 22.14
CA PRO A 75 -5.25 -14.50 21.40
C PRO A 75 -4.74 -13.56 20.31
N VAL A 76 -3.60 -12.91 20.50
CA VAL A 76 -3.00 -12.03 19.48
C VAL A 76 -2.53 -12.84 18.27
N PHE A 77 -1.85 -13.95 18.48
CA PHE A 77 -1.42 -14.80 17.36
C PHE A 77 -2.61 -15.47 16.66
N ALA A 78 -3.63 -15.90 17.42
CA ALA A 78 -4.86 -16.38 16.83
C ALA A 78 -5.55 -15.33 15.95
N SER A 79 -5.55 -14.07 16.39
CA SER A 79 -6.05 -12.94 15.59
C SER A 79 -5.26 -12.74 14.30
N GLY A 80 -3.93 -12.83 14.36
CA GLY A 80 -3.07 -12.75 13.16
C GLY A 80 -3.36 -13.88 12.16
N CYS A 81 -3.52 -15.10 12.66
CA CYS A 81 -3.92 -16.25 11.83
C CYS A 81 -5.31 -16.05 11.20
N GLY A 82 -6.28 -15.62 12.02
CA GLY A 82 -7.64 -15.33 11.54
C GLY A 82 -7.66 -14.21 10.50
N ALA A 83 -6.84 -13.17 10.68
CA ALA A 83 -6.73 -12.07 9.75
C ALA A 83 -6.24 -12.54 8.38
N VAL A 84 -5.11 -13.24 8.29
CA VAL A 84 -4.57 -13.69 7.00
C VAL A 84 -5.50 -14.67 6.28
N VAL A 85 -6.14 -15.57 7.03
CA VAL A 85 -7.11 -16.52 6.46
C VAL A 85 -8.35 -15.79 5.95
N GLY A 86 -8.91 -14.87 6.75
CA GLY A 86 -10.06 -14.07 6.36
C GLY A 86 -9.78 -13.19 5.14
N MET A 87 -8.60 -12.56 5.08
CA MET A 87 -8.16 -11.79 3.91
C MET A 87 -8.06 -12.67 2.65
N ALA A 88 -7.48 -13.87 2.76
CA ALA A 88 -7.36 -14.80 1.63
C ALA A 88 -8.74 -15.29 1.15
N GLN A 89 -9.66 -15.58 2.06
CA GLN A 89 -11.04 -15.99 1.71
C GLN A 89 -11.81 -14.83 1.06
N ALA A 90 -11.70 -13.63 1.61
CA ALA A 90 -12.34 -12.45 1.04
C ALA A 90 -11.84 -12.18 -0.38
N GLN A 91 -10.52 -12.24 -0.60
CA GLN A 91 -9.93 -12.00 -1.90
C GLN A 91 -10.35 -13.03 -2.95
N ALA A 92 -10.49 -14.30 -2.57
CA ALA A 92 -10.97 -15.35 -3.46
C ALA A 92 -12.42 -15.12 -3.94
N SER A 93 -13.21 -14.34 -3.20
CA SER A 93 -14.60 -14.01 -3.53
C SER A 93 -14.78 -12.66 -4.25
N VAL A 94 -13.77 -11.78 -4.22
CA VAL A 94 -13.84 -10.45 -4.84
C VAL A 94 -13.70 -10.55 -6.35
N GLN A 95 -14.66 -9.96 -7.06
CA GLN A 95 -14.59 -9.79 -8.50
C GLN A 95 -14.25 -8.33 -8.82
N VAL A 96 -13.04 -8.10 -9.31
CA VAL A 96 -12.64 -6.77 -9.78
C VAL A 96 -13.09 -6.62 -11.23
N PRO A 97 -13.89 -5.60 -11.57
CA PRO A 97 -14.26 -5.31 -12.96
C PRO A 97 -12.99 -5.15 -13.80
N LYS A 98 -12.97 -5.78 -14.97
CA LYS A 98 -11.85 -5.70 -15.91
C LYS A 98 -12.27 -5.00 -17.20
N GLY A 99 -11.30 -4.43 -17.89
CA GLY A 99 -11.49 -3.97 -19.28
C GLY A 99 -11.66 -2.47 -19.47
N LYS A 100 -11.66 -1.68 -18.40
CA LYS A 100 -11.58 -0.22 -18.54
C LYS A 100 -10.12 0.21 -18.44
N PRO A 101 -9.68 1.20 -19.24
CA PRO A 101 -8.38 1.83 -19.02
C PRO A 101 -8.41 2.62 -17.72
N VAL A 102 -7.35 2.49 -16.93
CA VAL A 102 -7.25 3.08 -15.59
C VAL A 102 -6.43 4.37 -15.66
N VAL A 103 -6.96 5.44 -15.09
CA VAL A 103 -6.27 6.74 -14.98
C VAL A 103 -6.09 7.10 -13.52
N ALA A 104 -4.85 7.34 -13.11
CA ALA A 104 -4.54 7.84 -11.78
C ALA A 104 -4.64 9.37 -11.72
N LEU A 105 -5.23 9.88 -10.65
CA LEU A 105 -5.37 11.32 -10.37
C LEU A 105 -4.65 11.63 -9.06
N THR A 106 -3.81 12.67 -9.04
CA THR A 106 -3.20 13.13 -7.81
C THR A 106 -4.08 14.15 -7.10
N MET A 107 -4.25 14.03 -5.78
CA MET A 107 -5.15 14.86 -4.99
C MET A 107 -4.54 15.30 -3.66
N ALA A 108 -4.83 16.52 -3.27
CA ALA A 108 -4.73 17.01 -1.90
C ALA A 108 -6.01 17.76 -1.53
N GLY A 109 -6.20 18.12 -0.26
CA GLY A 109 -7.43 18.74 0.22
C GLY A 109 -7.88 19.95 -0.61
N VAL A 110 -6.94 20.83 -0.95
CA VAL A 110 -7.22 22.07 -1.72
C VAL A 110 -7.61 21.82 -3.18
N THR A 111 -7.19 20.72 -3.77
CA THR A 111 -7.49 20.36 -5.17
C THR A 111 -8.69 19.44 -5.31
N THR A 112 -9.28 18.97 -4.21
CA THR A 112 -10.39 18.03 -4.21
C THR A 112 -11.53 18.42 -5.17
N PRO A 113 -12.04 19.67 -5.20
CA PRO A 113 -13.13 20.03 -6.12
C PRO A 113 -12.76 19.84 -7.59
N CYS A 114 -11.54 20.21 -7.98
CA CYS A 114 -11.03 20.02 -9.32
C CYS A 114 -10.91 18.52 -9.68
N VAL A 115 -10.26 17.75 -8.81
CA VAL A 115 -10.05 16.31 -9.03
C VAL A 115 -11.37 15.56 -9.13
N MET A 116 -12.36 15.89 -8.30
CA MET A 116 -13.68 15.26 -8.35
C MET A 116 -14.44 15.60 -9.64
N GLY A 117 -14.28 16.84 -10.15
CA GLY A 117 -14.84 17.22 -11.46
C GLY A 117 -14.22 16.43 -12.62
N VAL A 118 -12.90 16.30 -12.63
CA VAL A 118 -12.17 15.51 -13.63
C VAL A 118 -12.54 14.04 -13.55
N LYS A 119 -12.58 13.49 -12.31
CA LYS A 119 -13.02 12.10 -12.08
C LYS A 119 -14.39 11.83 -12.68
N GLN A 120 -15.36 12.69 -12.40
CA GLN A 120 -16.72 12.55 -12.92
C GLN A 120 -16.77 12.49 -14.45
N GLN A 121 -15.96 13.32 -15.13
CA GLN A 121 -15.89 13.32 -16.59
C GLN A 121 -15.26 12.04 -17.14
N LEU A 122 -14.14 11.62 -16.57
CA LEU A 122 -13.46 10.39 -16.99
C LEU A 122 -14.31 9.14 -16.75
N ASP A 123 -14.98 9.05 -15.60
CA ASP A 123 -15.90 7.94 -15.29
C ASP A 123 -17.05 7.89 -16.31
N ALA A 124 -17.59 9.06 -16.73
CA ALA A 124 -18.64 9.15 -17.74
C ALA A 124 -18.16 8.74 -19.15
N GLU A 125 -16.89 8.96 -19.45
CA GLU A 125 -16.25 8.53 -20.71
C GLU A 125 -15.81 7.06 -20.70
N GLY A 126 -16.02 6.34 -19.58
CA GLY A 126 -15.78 4.92 -19.48
C GLY A 126 -14.40 4.52 -18.95
N TYR A 127 -13.63 5.46 -18.45
CA TYR A 127 -12.40 5.16 -17.73
C TYR A 127 -12.67 4.65 -16.31
N GLU A 128 -11.73 3.91 -15.75
CA GLU A 128 -11.65 3.68 -14.32
C GLU A 128 -10.67 4.70 -13.72
N THR A 129 -11.08 5.41 -12.67
CA THR A 129 -10.22 6.42 -12.06
C THR A 129 -9.81 6.02 -10.65
N ILE A 130 -8.53 6.08 -10.37
CA ILE A 130 -7.97 5.95 -9.01
C ILE A 130 -7.43 7.30 -8.56
N VAL A 131 -7.77 7.68 -7.33
CA VAL A 131 -7.33 8.95 -6.74
C VAL A 131 -6.31 8.66 -5.66
N CYS A 132 -5.09 9.15 -5.83
CA CYS A 132 -3.99 8.98 -4.91
C CYS A 132 -3.67 10.29 -4.20
N HIS A 133 -3.52 10.22 -2.87
CA HIS A 133 -3.19 11.40 -2.09
C HIS A 133 -1.71 11.75 -2.25
N THR A 134 -1.43 13.02 -2.55
CA THR A 134 -0.05 13.53 -2.71
C THR A 134 0.57 13.82 -1.35
N ASN A 135 1.09 12.79 -0.73
CA ASN A 135 1.80 12.82 0.54
C ASN A 135 3.13 12.04 0.46
N VAL A 136 3.81 12.11 -0.68
CA VAL A 136 5.00 11.34 -1.06
C VAL A 136 4.65 9.88 -1.36
N ILE A 137 4.15 9.13 -0.40
CA ILE A 137 3.77 7.71 -0.53
C ILE A 137 2.75 7.50 -1.66
N GLY A 138 1.71 8.34 -1.74
CA GLY A 138 0.69 8.20 -2.78
C GLY A 138 1.24 8.41 -4.20
N SER A 139 2.24 9.26 -4.38
CA SER A 139 2.91 9.45 -5.67
C SER A 139 3.80 8.26 -6.03
N GLU A 140 4.49 7.69 -5.06
CA GLU A 140 5.30 6.48 -5.25
C GLU A 140 4.43 5.26 -5.59
N VAL A 141 3.26 5.12 -4.95
CA VAL A 141 2.27 4.09 -5.30
C VAL A 141 1.81 4.23 -6.75
N VAL A 142 1.57 5.46 -7.23
CA VAL A 142 1.19 5.70 -8.64
C VAL A 142 2.28 5.24 -9.59
N ASP A 143 3.54 5.55 -9.27
CA ASP A 143 4.69 5.15 -10.11
C ASP A 143 4.86 3.62 -10.15
N GLU A 144 4.70 2.94 -9.01
CA GLU A 144 4.73 1.48 -8.93
C GLU A 144 3.57 0.83 -9.71
N LEU A 145 2.35 1.36 -9.59
CA LEU A 145 1.20 0.86 -10.34
C LEU A 145 1.37 1.04 -11.86
N ALA A 146 2.05 2.12 -12.28
CA ALA A 146 2.41 2.32 -13.67
C ALA A 146 3.44 1.29 -14.15
N GLN A 147 4.48 1.06 -13.35
CA GLN A 147 5.50 0.04 -13.63
C GLN A 147 4.90 -1.37 -13.72
N GLU A 148 3.92 -1.68 -12.87
CA GLU A 148 3.18 -2.94 -12.92
C GLU A 148 2.16 -3.01 -14.07
N GLY A 149 2.01 -1.96 -14.89
CA GLY A 149 1.05 -1.89 -16.00
C GLY A 149 -0.42 -1.81 -15.56
N LYS A 150 -0.67 -1.49 -14.29
CA LYS A 150 -2.02 -1.41 -13.73
C LYS A 150 -2.73 -0.10 -14.05
N ILE A 151 -1.99 0.96 -14.38
CA ILE A 151 -2.53 2.25 -14.84
C ILE A 151 -1.95 2.60 -16.20
N GLN A 152 -2.73 3.25 -17.05
CA GLN A 152 -2.36 3.63 -18.41
C GLN A 152 -2.06 5.12 -18.57
N ALA A 153 -2.52 5.93 -17.62
CA ALA A 153 -2.24 7.37 -17.63
C ALA A 153 -2.28 7.96 -16.22
N VAL A 154 -1.60 9.08 -16.04
CA VAL A 154 -1.62 9.87 -14.80
C VAL A 154 -1.99 11.31 -15.14
N LEU A 155 -2.93 11.88 -14.39
CA LEU A 155 -3.20 13.31 -14.36
C LEU A 155 -2.68 13.86 -13.03
N ASP A 156 -1.51 14.45 -13.07
CA ASP A 156 -0.88 15.08 -11.91
C ASP A 156 -1.45 16.47 -11.67
N ILE A 157 -2.66 16.53 -11.09
CA ILE A 157 -3.39 17.78 -10.81
C ILE A 157 -2.79 18.50 -9.61
N THR A 158 -2.17 17.76 -8.70
CA THR A 158 -1.64 18.29 -7.44
C THR A 158 -0.12 18.19 -7.40
N THR A 159 0.54 19.20 -7.92
CA THR A 159 1.99 19.22 -8.17
C THR A 159 2.84 19.78 -7.02
N HIS A 160 2.26 19.97 -5.82
CA HIS A 160 2.95 20.65 -4.70
C HIS A 160 4.21 19.92 -4.21
N GLU A 161 4.29 18.60 -4.39
CA GLU A 161 5.49 17.83 -4.03
C GLU A 161 6.71 18.22 -4.88
N TRP A 162 6.50 18.61 -6.14
CA TRP A 162 7.56 19.22 -6.97
C TRP A 162 8.02 20.56 -6.40
N GLY A 163 7.08 21.40 -5.94
CA GLY A 163 7.41 22.62 -5.22
C GLY A 163 8.20 22.34 -3.95
N GLY A 164 7.81 21.32 -3.20
CA GLY A 164 8.54 20.82 -2.04
C GLY A 164 9.96 20.39 -2.38
N PHE A 165 10.15 19.65 -3.45
CA PHE A 165 11.46 19.19 -3.91
C PHE A 165 12.37 20.35 -4.34
N LEU A 166 11.86 21.27 -5.16
CA LEU A 166 12.63 22.37 -5.73
C LEU A 166 12.99 23.46 -4.72
N PHE A 167 12.15 23.65 -3.69
CA PHE A 167 12.27 24.75 -2.73
C PHE A 167 12.44 24.28 -1.28
N ASP A 168 12.82 23.01 -1.08
CA ASP A 168 13.03 22.38 0.24
C ASP A 168 11.82 22.51 1.17
N GLY A 169 10.63 22.26 0.65
CA GLY A 169 9.39 22.28 1.40
C GLY A 169 9.17 21.03 2.25
N LEU A 170 8.08 21.02 3.04
CA LEU A 170 7.75 19.97 3.99
C LEU A 170 7.42 18.64 3.31
N MET A 171 6.65 18.67 2.21
CA MET A 171 6.30 17.48 1.40
C MET A 171 7.05 17.58 0.08
N LYS A 172 8.04 16.72 -0.12
CA LYS A 172 8.88 16.73 -1.30
C LYS A 172 9.01 15.33 -1.89
N CYS A 173 8.76 15.22 -3.18
CA CYS A 173 9.04 14.02 -3.94
C CYS A 173 10.55 13.86 -4.16
N GLY A 174 10.96 12.65 -4.59
CA GLY A 174 12.27 12.44 -5.18
C GLY A 174 12.33 12.93 -6.64
N PRO A 175 13.53 13.05 -7.22
CA PRO A 175 13.72 13.41 -8.63
C PRO A 175 13.10 12.37 -9.59
N GLU A 176 12.90 11.14 -9.11
CA GLU A 176 12.36 10.02 -9.88
C GLU A 176 10.83 9.97 -9.93
N ARG A 177 10.14 11.00 -9.38
CA ARG A 177 8.68 11.04 -9.37
C ARG A 177 8.10 10.86 -10.77
N PHE A 178 7.29 9.82 -10.95
CA PHE A 178 6.66 9.42 -12.22
C PHE A 178 7.64 9.05 -13.34
N SER A 179 8.89 8.69 -13.00
CA SER A 179 9.90 8.31 -14.00
C SER A 179 9.47 7.13 -14.85
N HIS A 180 8.68 6.20 -14.30
CA HIS A 180 8.20 5.01 -15.00
C HIS A 180 6.99 5.28 -15.92
N ILE A 181 6.44 6.48 -15.88
CA ILE A 181 5.26 6.85 -16.70
C ILE A 181 5.70 7.43 -18.05
N TYR A 182 6.90 7.99 -18.11
CA TYR A 182 7.44 8.67 -19.30
C TYR A 182 8.27 7.77 -20.22
N ASN A 183 8.39 6.48 -19.90
CA ASN A 183 9.05 5.45 -20.68
C ASN A 183 7.99 4.50 -21.26
#